data_062940f9e14eb1643ae4bb2957bc45e5
#
_entry.id   062940f9e14eb1643ae4bb2957bc45e5
#
_cell.length_a   1.000
_cell.length_b   1.000
_cell.length_c   1.000
_cell.angle_alpha   90.00
_cell.angle_beta   90.00
_cell.angle_gamma   90.00
#
_symmetry.space_group_name_H-M   'P 1'
#
loop_
_entity.id
_entity.type
_entity.pdbx_description
1 polymer ?
#
loop_
_entity_poly.entity_id
_entity_poly.type
_entity_poly.pdbx_seq_one_letter_code
_entity_poly.pdbx_strand_id
1 'polypeptide(L)'
;SGNLWNGTAVNYSPAETACRIVCMLCVGFLEEVIFRGLLFTAIAKNTIRSAVVISSVTFGMGHLINLFNGSGMDLGSNLCQIIFAIAVGFLLVTIFDRGGSLLPCIIVHAAINTLGTFANDADLTTEMHLLHLAVLIVITAAYTLILTRTLPKNQQEHTKDGF
;
A
#
# COMPACT_ATOMS: atom_id res chain seq x y z
N SER A 1 0.41 4.19 -10.09
CA SER A 1 0.24 3.44 -11.35
C SER A 1 0.75 4.28 -12.51
N GLY A 2 1.24 3.63 -13.57
CA GLY A 2 1.71 4.29 -14.80
C GLY A 2 0.63 5.05 -15.59
N ASN A 3 -0.61 4.98 -15.15
CA ASN A 3 -1.78 5.57 -15.82
C ASN A 3 -1.68 7.09 -16.07
N LEU A 4 -0.89 7.80 -15.26
CA LEU A 4 -0.69 9.25 -15.42
C LEU A 4 0.17 9.59 -16.64
N TRP A 5 1.00 8.66 -17.10
CA TRP A 5 2.01 8.89 -18.14
C TRP A 5 1.65 8.17 -19.45
N ASN A 6 1.16 6.93 -19.35
CA ASN A 6 0.85 6.07 -20.48
C ASN A 6 -0.66 5.92 -20.76
N GLY A 7 -1.50 6.69 -20.03
CA GLY A 7 -2.93 6.53 -20.09
C GLY A 7 -3.43 5.24 -19.43
N THR A 8 -4.71 4.97 -19.59
CA THR A 8 -5.36 3.78 -19.06
C THR A 8 -5.64 2.78 -20.17
N ALA A 9 -5.52 1.49 -19.88
CA ALA A 9 -5.91 0.41 -20.76
C ALA A 9 -6.97 -0.47 -20.09
N VAL A 10 -7.94 -0.94 -20.86
CA VAL A 10 -8.91 -1.96 -20.44
C VAL A 10 -8.57 -3.24 -21.20
N ASN A 11 -7.74 -4.07 -20.57
CA ASN A 11 -7.19 -5.28 -21.21
C ASN A 11 -8.06 -6.53 -20.98
N TYR A 12 -9.20 -6.38 -20.33
CA TYR A 12 -10.06 -7.46 -19.89
C TYR A 12 -11.49 -7.28 -20.39
N SER A 13 -12.24 -8.37 -20.50
CA SER A 13 -13.68 -8.30 -20.76
C SER A 13 -14.40 -7.54 -19.62
N PRO A 14 -15.60 -6.99 -19.86
CA PRO A 14 -16.35 -6.28 -18.83
C PRO A 14 -16.57 -7.08 -17.53
N ALA A 15 -16.86 -8.38 -17.67
CA ALA A 15 -17.07 -9.28 -16.53
C ALA A 15 -15.77 -9.50 -15.74
N GLU A 16 -14.66 -9.76 -16.43
CA GLU A 16 -13.34 -9.90 -15.77
C GLU A 16 -12.90 -8.62 -15.11
N THR A 17 -13.11 -7.47 -15.77
CA THR A 17 -12.80 -6.15 -15.18
C THR A 17 -13.58 -5.95 -13.88
N ALA A 18 -14.88 -6.25 -13.87
CA ALA A 18 -15.70 -6.14 -12.67
C ALA A 18 -15.21 -7.08 -11.54
N CYS A 19 -14.91 -8.34 -11.87
CA CYS A 19 -14.36 -9.30 -10.91
C CYS A 19 -13.00 -8.83 -10.34
N ARG A 20 -12.12 -8.28 -11.16
CA ARG A 20 -10.82 -7.74 -10.72
C ARG A 20 -11.00 -6.55 -9.80
N ILE A 21 -11.89 -5.61 -10.11
CA ILE A 21 -12.19 -4.47 -9.24
C ILE A 21 -12.66 -4.98 -7.86
N VAL A 22 -13.64 -5.90 -7.82
CA VAL A 22 -14.14 -6.45 -6.56
C VAL A 22 -13.03 -7.16 -5.79
N CYS A 23 -12.20 -7.95 -6.49
CA CYS A 23 -11.05 -8.62 -5.89
C CYS A 23 -10.07 -7.61 -5.27
N MET A 24 -9.72 -6.54 -5.98
CA MET A 24 -8.80 -5.51 -5.50
C MET A 24 -9.36 -4.73 -4.30
N LEU A 25 -10.66 -4.49 -4.27
CA LEU A 25 -11.34 -3.91 -3.10
C LEU A 25 -11.25 -4.84 -1.88
N CYS A 26 -11.52 -6.14 -2.09
CA CYS A 26 -11.42 -7.14 -1.01
C CYS A 26 -9.97 -7.29 -0.50
N VAL A 27 -8.98 -7.33 -1.40
CA VAL A 27 -7.56 -7.38 -1.03
C VAL A 27 -7.18 -6.16 -0.19
N GLY A 28 -7.52 -4.94 -0.66
CA GLY A 28 -7.23 -3.73 0.09
C GLY A 28 -7.87 -3.73 1.49
N PHE A 29 -9.10 -4.22 1.62
CA PHE A 29 -9.76 -4.38 2.92
C PHE A 29 -9.03 -5.37 3.82
N LEU A 30 -8.78 -6.59 3.34
CA LEU A 30 -8.18 -7.66 4.13
C LEU A 30 -6.76 -7.30 4.58
N GLU A 31 -5.95 -6.74 3.68
CA GLU A 31 -4.58 -6.36 4.01
C GLU A 31 -4.54 -5.24 5.05
N GLU A 32 -5.43 -4.24 4.98
CA GLU A 32 -5.48 -3.20 6.01
C GLU A 32 -5.92 -3.75 7.37
N VAL A 33 -6.88 -4.66 7.40
CA VAL A 33 -7.27 -5.34 8.66
C VAL A 33 -6.07 -6.09 9.25
N ILE A 34 -5.34 -6.84 8.43
CA ILE A 34 -4.20 -7.65 8.89
C ILE A 34 -3.04 -6.74 9.34
N PHE A 35 -2.59 -5.83 8.48
CA PHE A 35 -1.35 -5.07 8.73
C PHE A 35 -1.55 -3.89 9.69
N ARG A 36 -2.68 -3.17 9.62
CA ARG A 36 -2.93 -2.00 10.47
C ARG A 36 -3.81 -2.37 11.66
N GLY A 37 -4.90 -3.08 11.40
CA GLY A 37 -5.82 -3.49 12.46
C GLY A 37 -5.21 -4.44 13.47
N LEU A 38 -4.50 -5.46 13.02
CA LEU A 38 -3.97 -6.51 13.89
C LEU A 38 -2.47 -6.33 14.18
N LEU A 39 -1.62 -6.41 13.15
CA LEU A 39 -0.17 -6.44 13.34
C LEU A 39 0.37 -5.13 13.95
N PHE A 40 0.06 -3.98 13.34
CA PHE A 40 0.48 -2.69 13.88
C PHE A 40 -0.03 -2.48 15.29
N THR A 41 -1.33 -2.71 15.53
CA THR A 41 -1.95 -2.50 16.85
C THR A 41 -1.34 -3.42 17.92
N ALA A 42 -1.03 -4.67 17.58
CA ALA A 42 -0.38 -5.59 18.52
C ALA A 42 1.02 -5.13 18.93
N ILE A 43 1.84 -4.67 17.96
CA ILE A 43 3.22 -4.24 18.21
C ILE A 43 3.25 -2.86 18.87
N ALA A 44 2.31 -1.96 18.52
CA ALA A 44 2.24 -0.59 19.04
C ALA A 44 2.03 -0.52 20.55
N LYS A 45 1.45 -1.57 21.16
CA LYS A 45 1.35 -1.71 22.62
C LYS A 45 2.70 -1.64 23.33
N ASN A 46 3.77 -2.05 22.67
CA ASN A 46 5.13 -2.02 23.20
C ASN A 46 5.89 -0.78 22.69
N THR A 47 5.94 -0.61 21.36
CA THR A 47 6.74 0.44 20.74
C THR A 47 6.14 0.85 19.40
N ILE A 48 5.62 2.08 19.31
CA ILE A 48 5.06 2.62 18.06
C ILE A 48 6.09 2.64 16.92
N ARG A 49 7.36 2.99 17.21
CA ARG A 49 8.41 3.03 16.18
C ARG A 49 8.60 1.65 15.53
N SER A 50 8.68 0.59 16.34
CA SER A 50 8.79 -0.77 15.83
C SER A 50 7.54 -1.19 15.06
N ALA A 51 6.35 -0.83 15.54
CA ALA A 51 5.09 -1.11 14.86
C ALA A 51 5.05 -0.48 13.46
N VAL A 52 5.46 0.79 13.32
CA VAL A 52 5.54 1.48 12.03
C VAL A 52 6.46 0.75 11.07
N VAL A 53 7.69 0.44 11.50
CA VAL A 53 8.68 -0.20 10.63
C VAL A 53 8.27 -1.62 10.27
N ILE A 54 7.93 -2.43 11.26
CA ILE A 54 7.61 -3.85 11.03
C ILE A 54 6.36 -3.99 10.17
N SER A 55 5.28 -3.26 10.48
CA SER A 55 4.05 -3.33 9.68
C SER A 55 4.27 -2.89 8.24
N SER A 56 5.07 -1.83 8.00
CA SER A 56 5.33 -1.33 6.64
C SER A 56 6.23 -2.26 5.84
N VAL A 57 7.30 -2.77 6.46
CA VAL A 57 8.24 -3.67 5.78
C VAL A 57 7.59 -5.02 5.49
N THR A 58 6.89 -5.62 6.46
CA THR A 58 6.21 -6.91 6.25
C THR A 58 5.09 -6.81 5.23
N PHE A 59 4.36 -5.69 5.18
CA PHE A 59 3.38 -5.42 4.15
C PHE A 59 4.01 -5.46 2.75
N GLY A 60 5.10 -4.74 2.52
CA GLY A 60 5.79 -4.77 1.23
C GLY A 60 6.39 -6.14 0.90
N MET A 61 7.00 -6.80 1.88
CA MET A 61 7.57 -8.15 1.71
C MET A 61 6.51 -9.21 1.38
N GLY A 62 5.25 -9.00 1.76
CA GLY A 62 4.13 -9.86 1.36
C GLY A 62 4.01 -10.03 -0.16
N HIS A 63 4.42 -9.03 -0.93
CA HIS A 63 4.40 -9.07 -2.39
C HIS A 63 5.44 -10.02 -3.01
N LEU A 64 6.38 -10.54 -2.21
CA LEU A 64 7.33 -11.56 -2.66
C LEU A 64 6.61 -12.83 -3.17
N ILE A 65 5.41 -13.11 -2.65
CA ILE A 65 4.59 -14.24 -3.10
C ILE A 65 4.28 -14.19 -4.60
N ASN A 66 4.30 -13.00 -5.22
CA ASN A 66 4.02 -12.84 -6.65
C ASN A 66 5.07 -13.53 -7.56
N LEU A 67 6.25 -13.82 -7.06
CA LEU A 67 7.23 -14.64 -7.79
C LEU A 67 6.83 -16.12 -7.88
N PHE A 68 5.95 -16.58 -6.97
CA PHE A 68 5.65 -18.00 -6.80
C PHE A 68 4.18 -18.35 -7.09
N ASN A 69 3.30 -17.35 -7.20
CA ASN A 69 1.85 -17.56 -7.36
C ASN A 69 1.38 -17.72 -8.82
N GLY A 70 2.31 -17.84 -9.76
CA GLY A 70 1.99 -17.98 -11.19
C GLY A 70 1.60 -16.67 -11.89
N SER A 71 1.87 -15.52 -11.29
CA SER A 71 1.61 -14.19 -11.88
C SER A 71 2.45 -13.90 -13.13
N GLY A 72 3.54 -14.66 -13.36
CA GLY A 72 4.50 -14.41 -14.43
C GLY A 72 5.39 -13.18 -14.19
N MET A 73 5.35 -12.58 -13.01
CA MET A 73 6.16 -11.41 -12.67
C MET A 73 7.65 -11.78 -12.58
N ASP A 74 8.50 -11.03 -13.24
CA ASP A 74 9.95 -11.17 -13.14
C ASP A 74 10.47 -10.59 -11.82
N LEU A 75 11.71 -10.98 -11.44
CA LEU A 75 12.34 -10.56 -10.20
C LEU A 75 12.49 -9.03 -10.11
N GLY A 76 12.87 -8.36 -11.20
CA GLY A 76 13.08 -6.91 -11.20
C GLY A 76 11.78 -6.15 -10.93
N SER A 77 10.72 -6.52 -11.65
CA SER A 77 9.37 -5.96 -11.46
C SER A 77 8.84 -6.21 -10.05
N ASN A 78 9.07 -7.42 -9.51
CA ASN A 78 8.66 -7.76 -8.15
C ASN A 78 9.43 -6.94 -7.10
N LEU A 79 10.73 -6.74 -7.26
CA LEU A 79 11.51 -5.88 -6.36
C LEU A 79 11.02 -4.42 -6.39
N CYS A 80 10.72 -3.88 -7.57
CA CYS A 80 10.11 -2.56 -7.70
C CYS A 80 8.76 -2.48 -6.97
N GLN A 81 7.93 -3.50 -7.11
CA GLN A 81 6.64 -3.59 -6.41
C GLN A 81 6.83 -3.61 -4.89
N ILE A 82 7.76 -4.42 -4.37
CA ILE A 82 8.06 -4.51 -2.93
C ILE A 82 8.51 -3.15 -2.39
N ILE A 83 9.43 -2.47 -3.06
CA ILE A 83 9.94 -1.16 -2.64
C ILE A 83 8.80 -0.14 -2.61
N PHE A 84 7.97 -0.10 -3.64
CA PHE A 84 6.80 0.78 -3.67
C PHE A 84 5.80 0.43 -2.58
N ALA A 85 5.50 -0.85 -2.37
CA ALA A 85 4.58 -1.31 -1.34
C ALA A 85 5.08 -0.97 0.08
N ILE A 86 6.40 -1.04 0.35
CA ILE A 86 6.97 -0.57 1.63
C ILE A 86 6.70 0.93 1.81
N ALA A 87 6.92 1.76 0.78
CA ALA A 87 6.66 3.19 0.84
C ALA A 87 5.18 3.50 1.10
N VAL A 88 4.26 2.83 0.39
CA VAL A 88 2.82 2.88 0.64
C VAL A 88 2.49 2.39 2.04
N GLY A 89 3.19 1.36 2.51
CA GLY A 89 3.10 0.82 3.87
C GLY A 89 3.30 1.90 4.93
N PHE A 90 4.36 2.71 4.79
CA PHE A 90 4.62 3.84 5.69
C PHE A 90 3.54 4.92 5.62
N LEU A 91 3.02 5.23 4.43
CA LEU A 91 1.92 6.18 4.27
C LEU A 91 0.66 5.69 4.99
N LEU A 92 0.24 4.46 4.75
CA LEU A 92 -1.00 3.89 5.32
C LEU A 92 -0.90 3.74 6.85
N VAL A 93 0.27 3.33 7.37
CA VAL A 93 0.53 3.32 8.82
C VAL A 93 0.42 4.73 9.40
N THR A 94 0.95 5.75 8.71
CA THR A 94 0.84 7.14 9.17
C THR A 94 -0.61 7.63 9.17
N ILE A 95 -1.40 7.29 8.14
CA ILE A 95 -2.83 7.60 8.09
C ILE A 95 -3.55 6.94 9.28
N PHE A 96 -3.23 5.68 9.58
CA PHE A 96 -3.85 4.94 10.67
C PHE A 96 -3.45 5.49 12.05
N ASP A 97 -2.14 5.65 12.29
CA ASP A 97 -1.59 6.15 13.56
C ASP A 97 -2.10 7.57 13.90
N ARG A 98 -2.24 8.42 12.88
CA ARG A 98 -2.70 9.81 13.06
C ARG A 98 -4.21 9.95 13.02
N GLY A 99 -4.89 9.18 12.17
CA GLY A 99 -6.35 9.27 11.97
C GLY A 99 -7.17 8.39 12.92
N GLY A 100 -6.58 7.36 13.52
CA GLY A 100 -7.27 6.44 14.45
C GLY A 100 -8.33 5.55 13.80
N SER A 101 -8.40 5.50 12.46
CA SER A 101 -9.41 4.75 11.72
C SER A 101 -8.80 3.95 10.58
N LEU A 102 -9.27 2.72 10.39
CA LEU A 102 -8.90 1.89 9.24
C LEU A 102 -9.57 2.34 7.93
N LEU A 103 -10.71 3.01 8.02
CA LEU A 103 -11.51 3.33 6.83
C LEU A 103 -10.75 4.16 5.79
N PRO A 104 -10.04 5.25 6.13
CA PRO A 104 -9.21 5.99 5.16
C PRO A 104 -8.11 5.13 4.54
N CYS A 105 -7.49 4.23 5.32
CA CYS A 105 -6.46 3.31 4.82
C CYS A 105 -7.04 2.35 3.80
N ILE A 106 -8.18 1.74 4.10
CA ILE A 106 -8.90 0.82 3.20
C ILE A 106 -9.27 1.54 1.89
N ILE A 107 -9.82 2.75 1.97
CA ILE A 107 -10.20 3.52 0.77
C ILE A 107 -8.98 3.84 -0.09
N VAL A 108 -7.90 4.34 0.50
CA VAL A 108 -6.68 4.71 -0.24
C VAL A 108 -6.04 3.47 -0.85
N HIS A 109 -5.92 2.39 -0.10
CA HIS A 109 -5.32 1.14 -0.56
C HIS A 109 -6.15 0.50 -1.69
N ALA A 110 -7.45 0.37 -1.50
CA ALA A 110 -8.36 -0.15 -2.51
C ALA A 110 -8.34 0.69 -3.80
N ALA A 111 -8.23 2.02 -3.69
CA ALA A 111 -8.09 2.91 -4.85
C ALA A 111 -6.78 2.66 -5.59
N ILE A 112 -5.64 2.55 -4.88
CA ILE A 112 -4.32 2.26 -5.48
C ILE A 112 -4.38 0.93 -6.24
N ASN A 113 -4.90 -0.13 -5.63
CA ASN A 113 -4.99 -1.46 -6.21
C ASN A 113 -5.91 -1.48 -7.44
N THR A 114 -7.10 -0.86 -7.33
CA THR A 114 -8.07 -0.79 -8.43
C THR A 114 -7.51 0.00 -9.61
N LEU A 115 -6.86 1.14 -9.37
CA LEU A 115 -6.21 1.92 -10.43
C LEU A 115 -5.09 1.13 -11.12
N GLY A 116 -4.39 0.25 -10.40
CA GLY A 116 -3.41 -0.67 -10.96
C GLY A 116 -4.00 -1.63 -12.00
N THR A 117 -5.27 -2.01 -11.87
CA THR A 117 -5.97 -2.88 -12.84
C THR A 117 -6.06 -2.25 -14.23
N PHE A 118 -6.03 -0.92 -14.31
CA PHE A 118 -6.12 -0.15 -15.55
C PHE A 118 -4.76 0.38 -16.02
N ALA A 119 -3.66 -0.11 -15.46
CA ALA A 119 -2.34 0.32 -15.89
C ALA A 119 -2.04 -0.14 -17.32
N ASN A 120 -1.54 0.77 -18.15
CA ASN A 120 -1.04 0.47 -19.47
C ASN A 120 0.48 0.35 -19.41
N ASP A 121 0.96 -0.87 -19.19
CA ASP A 121 2.39 -1.16 -19.02
C ASP A 121 3.01 -1.79 -20.29
N ALA A 122 2.24 -1.91 -21.39
CA ALA A 122 2.62 -2.68 -22.58
C ALA A 122 3.91 -2.19 -23.27
N ASP A 123 4.21 -0.89 -23.20
CA ASP A 123 5.33 -0.26 -23.92
C ASP A 123 6.35 0.40 -22.97
N LEU A 124 6.33 0.07 -21.69
CA LEU A 124 7.23 0.67 -20.72
C LEU A 124 8.64 0.06 -20.78
N THR A 125 9.62 0.88 -21.05
CA THR A 125 11.03 0.48 -20.89
C THR A 125 11.38 0.36 -19.41
N THR A 126 12.44 -0.39 -19.10
CA THR A 126 12.95 -0.51 -17.71
C THR A 126 13.26 0.84 -17.09
N GLU A 127 13.79 1.78 -17.87
CA GLU A 127 14.10 3.15 -17.40
C GLU A 127 12.81 3.90 -17.01
N MET A 128 11.74 3.76 -17.79
CA MET A 128 10.45 4.35 -17.50
C MET A 128 9.82 3.73 -16.23
N HIS A 129 9.94 2.42 -16.04
CA HIS A 129 9.50 1.76 -14.81
C HIS A 129 10.23 2.31 -13.58
N LEU A 130 11.55 2.46 -13.65
CA LEU A 130 12.35 3.01 -12.56
C LEU A 130 12.01 4.48 -12.27
N LEU A 131 11.79 5.28 -13.33
CA LEU A 131 11.36 6.67 -13.18
C LEU A 131 9.99 6.76 -12.50
N HIS A 132 9.02 5.95 -12.93
CA HIS A 132 7.69 5.88 -12.30
C HIS A 132 7.80 5.50 -10.83
N LEU A 133 8.60 4.48 -10.51
CA LEU A 133 8.84 4.06 -9.14
C LEU A 133 9.41 5.22 -8.31
N ALA A 134 10.43 5.90 -8.81
CA ALA A 134 11.05 7.04 -8.11
C ALA A 134 10.02 8.16 -7.83
N VAL A 135 9.23 8.54 -8.84
CA VAL A 135 8.19 9.57 -8.69
C VAL A 135 7.14 9.15 -7.66
N LEU A 136 6.67 7.90 -7.71
CA LEU A 136 5.68 7.40 -6.76
C LEU A 136 6.23 7.36 -5.33
N ILE A 137 7.48 6.97 -5.13
CA ILE A 137 8.15 7.00 -3.82
C ILE A 137 8.25 8.43 -3.30
N VAL A 138 8.67 9.38 -4.13
CA VAL A 138 8.78 10.80 -3.74
C VAL A 138 7.41 11.35 -3.32
N ILE A 139 6.36 11.11 -4.10
CA ILE A 139 5.00 11.53 -3.77
C ILE A 139 4.55 10.90 -2.44
N THR A 140 4.73 9.61 -2.28
CA THR A 140 4.32 8.88 -1.07
C THR A 140 5.08 9.38 0.16
N ALA A 141 6.38 9.59 0.04
CA ALA A 141 7.21 10.15 1.11
C ALA A 141 6.81 11.59 1.47
N ALA A 142 6.54 12.43 0.45
CA ALA A 142 6.08 13.80 0.68
C ALA A 142 4.73 13.83 1.43
N TYR A 143 3.75 13.01 1.02
CA TYR A 143 2.48 12.88 1.72
C TYR A 143 2.66 12.38 3.16
N THR A 144 3.50 11.37 3.37
CA THR A 144 3.82 10.85 4.71
C THR A 144 4.39 11.95 5.59
N LEU A 145 5.32 12.77 5.08
CA LEU A 145 5.91 13.89 5.80
C LEU A 145 4.88 15.00 6.10
N ILE A 146 4.02 15.33 5.14
CA ILE A 146 2.95 16.31 5.34
C ILE A 146 2.02 15.84 6.45
N LEU A 147 1.52 14.60 6.38
CA LEU A 147 0.61 14.05 7.38
C LEU A 147 1.25 13.98 8.77
N THR A 148 2.52 13.58 8.85
CA THR A 148 3.23 13.55 10.14
C THR A 148 3.44 14.91 10.76
N ARG A 149 3.48 15.99 9.97
CA ARG A 149 3.67 17.36 10.46
C ARG A 149 2.34 18.09 10.71
N THR A 150 1.30 17.78 9.96
CA THR A 150 0.03 18.51 9.99
C THR A 150 -1.01 17.86 10.90
N LEU A 151 -1.02 16.53 10.99
CA LEU A 151 -1.95 15.82 11.86
C LEU A 151 -1.37 15.65 13.26
N PRO A 152 -2.15 15.93 14.32
CA PRO A 152 -1.76 15.64 15.69
C PRO A 152 -1.50 14.13 15.85
N LYS A 153 -0.64 13.78 16.80
CA LYS A 153 -0.56 12.38 17.23
C LYS A 153 -1.90 12.01 17.85
N ASN A 154 -2.51 10.96 17.35
CA ASN A 154 -3.68 10.42 18.00
C ASN A 154 -3.23 9.92 19.38
N GLN A 155 -3.64 10.63 20.42
CA GLN A 155 -3.51 10.17 21.80
C GLN A 155 -4.63 9.13 22.03
N GLN A 156 -4.53 7.98 21.36
CA GLN A 156 -5.11 6.80 21.97
C GLN A 156 -4.25 6.57 23.22
N GLU A 157 -4.70 7.10 24.32
CA GLU A 157 -4.31 6.64 25.64
C GLU A 157 -4.42 5.11 25.59
N HIS A 158 -3.26 4.46 25.46
CA HIS A 158 -3.14 3.10 25.93
C HIS A 158 -3.37 3.23 27.43
N THR A 159 -4.62 3.22 27.84
CA THR A 159 -5.02 3.06 29.22
C THR A 159 -4.28 1.84 29.74
N LYS A 160 -3.20 2.14 30.47
CA LYS A 160 -2.54 1.23 31.38
C LYS A 160 -3.44 1.03 32.61
N ASP A 161 -4.73 0.92 32.42
CA ASP A 161 -5.66 0.74 33.52
C ASP A 161 -6.56 -0.44 33.17
N GLY A 162 -6.30 -1.53 33.87
CA GLY A 162 -7.24 -2.62 34.07
C GLY A 162 -6.86 -3.96 33.46
N PHE A 163 -6.08 -4.72 34.14
CA PHE A 163 -6.33 -6.00 34.86
C PHE A 163 -4.99 -6.57 35.28
#